data_81b64fdf10d321ded79b87284590a046
#
_entry.id   81b64fdf10d321ded79b87284590a046
#
_cell.length_a   1.000
_cell.length_b   1.000
_cell.length_c   1.000
_cell.angle_alpha   90.00
_cell.angle_beta   90.00
_cell.angle_gamma   90.00
#
_symmetry.space_group_name_H-M   'P 1'
#
loop_
_entity.id
_entity.type
_entity.pdbx_description
1 polymer ?
#
loop_
_entity_poly.entity_id
_entity_poly.type
_entity_poly.pdbx_seq_one_letter_code
_entity_poly.pdbx_strand_id
1 'polypeptide(L)'
;MRQAIILGVALALAGCSGGAQDGANTAAVADANAADLTPEGPGLTARLFGGGKPQPLQIQQQFANGAILYITSIQAKPTETVLTVKVVNGAERDIRLDWSDQKTFLVAGGQKFFLSPPLENKDLKVTEGSTMQGELVFLGTLPETGQVALVINDGMSDSQYSGDPGISIPLPVTSAAWSDDGSKKNSAA
;
A
#
# COMPACT_ATOMS: atom_id res chain seq x y z
N MET A 1 -0.46 14.95 49.12
CA MET A 1 -0.96 13.93 50.06
C MET A 1 -2.02 13.11 49.36
N ARG A 2 -1.78 11.88 49.22
CA ARG A 2 -2.54 10.63 49.17
C ARG A 2 -2.02 9.73 48.07
N GLN A 3 -1.20 8.79 48.57
CA GLN A 3 -0.82 7.56 47.90
C GLN A 3 -2.02 6.59 47.89
N ALA A 4 -2.16 5.79 46.86
CA ALA A 4 -2.87 4.52 46.95
C ALA A 4 -2.10 3.47 46.13
N ILE A 5 -1.60 2.52 46.85
CA ILE A 5 -0.97 1.26 46.47
C ILE A 5 -2.08 0.21 46.36
N ILE A 6 -2.11 -0.61 45.33
CA ILE A 6 -2.76 -1.95 45.32
C ILE A 6 -1.97 -2.77 44.29
N LEU A 7 -1.10 -3.66 44.66
CA LEU A 7 -1.24 -5.06 45.08
C LEU A 7 -1.61 -6.01 43.91
N GLY A 8 -0.67 -6.88 43.64
CA GLY A 8 -0.63 -7.91 42.62
C GLY A 8 -1.57 -9.10 42.89
N VAL A 9 -1.76 -9.88 41.82
CA VAL A 9 -2.13 -11.30 41.91
C VAL A 9 -1.36 -12.07 40.84
N ALA A 10 -0.47 -12.91 41.31
CA ALA A 10 0.14 -14.01 40.56
C ALA A 10 -0.80 -15.22 40.64
N LEU A 11 -1.10 -15.83 39.50
CA LEU A 11 -1.70 -17.17 39.46
C LEU A 11 -0.83 -18.09 38.62
N ALA A 12 -0.10 -18.94 39.33
CA ALA A 12 0.56 -20.11 38.79
C ALA A 12 -0.44 -21.28 38.80
N LEU A 13 -0.57 -22.00 37.72
CA LEU A 13 -1.17 -23.34 37.71
C LEU A 13 -0.22 -24.28 36.97
N ALA A 14 0.38 -25.13 37.77
CA ALA A 14 1.12 -26.31 37.37
C ALA A 14 0.19 -27.54 37.44
N GLY A 15 0.53 -28.55 36.64
CA GLY A 15 0.03 -29.91 36.80
C GLY A 15 -0.65 -30.45 35.53
N CYS A 16 -0.48 -31.66 35.06
CA CYS A 16 0.12 -32.93 35.40
C CYS A 16 0.27 -33.70 34.09
N SER A 17 1.34 -34.28 33.81
CA SER A 17 1.79 -35.68 33.81
C SER A 17 0.71 -36.75 33.60
N GLY A 18 0.98 -37.63 32.64
CA GLY A 18 0.56 -39.01 32.67
C GLY A 18 0.14 -39.62 31.35
N GLY A 19 0.85 -40.67 30.95
CA GLY A 19 0.30 -41.68 30.05
C GLY A 19 1.23 -42.14 28.94
N ALA A 20 2.17 -43.03 29.31
CA ALA A 20 2.85 -43.92 28.36
C ALA A 20 1.87 -44.94 27.79
N GLN A 21 1.89 -45.20 26.51
CA GLN A 21 1.60 -46.51 25.96
C GLN A 21 2.38 -46.77 24.68
N ASP A 22 3.12 -47.85 24.75
CA ASP A 22 3.90 -48.47 23.71
C ASP A 22 3.04 -48.86 22.49
N GLY A 23 3.63 -48.64 21.34
CA GLY A 23 3.12 -49.16 20.07
C GLY A 23 4.20 -49.00 19.03
N ALA A 24 5.16 -49.95 19.00
CA ALA A 24 6.13 -50.09 17.94
C ALA A 24 5.42 -50.30 16.61
N ASN A 25 5.63 -49.38 15.69
CA ASN A 25 5.52 -49.65 14.28
C ASN A 25 6.61 -48.89 13.51
N THR A 26 7.74 -49.55 13.36
CA THR A 26 8.83 -49.17 12.50
C THR A 26 8.41 -49.28 11.05
N ALA A 27 7.96 -48.17 10.49
CA ALA A 27 8.01 -47.98 9.05
C ALA A 27 9.01 -46.86 8.81
N ALA A 28 10.18 -47.21 8.34
CA ALA A 28 11.16 -46.27 7.82
C ALA A 28 10.52 -45.54 6.65
N VAL A 29 10.08 -44.34 6.91
CA VAL A 29 9.76 -43.38 5.85
C VAL A 29 11.05 -42.62 5.58
N ALA A 30 11.56 -42.84 4.39
CA ALA A 30 12.71 -42.16 3.83
C ALA A 30 12.64 -40.65 4.12
N ASP A 31 13.76 -40.10 4.56
CA ASP A 31 14.04 -38.68 4.54
C ASP A 31 13.68 -38.11 3.16
N ALA A 32 12.45 -37.68 2.99
CA ALA A 32 12.11 -36.78 1.95
C ALA A 32 12.68 -35.43 2.39
N ASN A 33 13.85 -35.15 1.84
CA ASN A 33 14.49 -33.86 1.77
C ASN A 33 13.44 -32.77 1.87
N ALA A 34 13.36 -32.09 3.03
CA ALA A 34 12.61 -30.86 3.17
C ALA A 34 13.35 -29.84 2.30
N ALA A 35 13.09 -29.93 0.99
CA ALA A 35 13.49 -28.89 0.07
C ALA A 35 12.87 -27.60 0.59
N ASP A 36 13.74 -26.70 0.90
CA ASP A 36 13.51 -25.30 1.22
C ASP A 36 12.37 -24.73 0.36
N LEU A 37 11.16 -24.73 0.91
CA LEU A 37 9.99 -24.13 0.32
C LEU A 37 9.97 -22.64 0.70
N THR A 38 11.09 -21.96 0.46
CA THR A 38 11.03 -20.51 0.30
C THR A 38 10.21 -20.26 -0.97
N PRO A 39 9.06 -19.59 -0.89
CA PRO A 39 8.31 -19.25 -2.09
C PRO A 39 9.09 -18.15 -2.83
N GLU A 40 10.06 -18.55 -3.63
CA GLU A 40 10.69 -17.67 -4.60
C GLU A 40 9.71 -17.43 -5.75
N GLY A 41 8.97 -16.35 -5.65
CA GLY A 41 8.10 -15.86 -6.72
C GLY A 41 6.77 -15.35 -6.20
N PRO A 42 6.06 -14.54 -6.99
CA PRO A 42 4.72 -14.11 -6.65
C PRO A 42 3.84 -15.34 -6.47
N GLY A 43 3.10 -15.42 -5.37
CA GLY A 43 2.21 -16.54 -5.07
C GLY A 43 1.25 -16.83 -6.22
N LEU A 44 0.69 -18.07 -6.27
CA LEU A 44 -0.25 -18.46 -7.33
C LEU A 44 -1.39 -17.46 -7.55
N THR A 45 -1.86 -16.80 -6.49
CA THR A 45 -2.84 -15.72 -6.57
C THR A 45 -2.33 -14.51 -7.32
N ALA A 46 -1.08 -14.11 -7.12
CA ALA A 46 -0.45 -13.00 -7.86
C ALA A 46 -0.25 -13.37 -9.34
N ARG A 47 0.06 -14.64 -9.66
CA ARG A 47 0.16 -15.11 -11.04
C ARG A 47 -1.20 -15.23 -11.75
N LEU A 48 -2.23 -15.67 -11.03
CA LEU A 48 -3.57 -15.80 -11.60
C LEU A 48 -4.28 -14.46 -11.75
N PHE A 49 -3.97 -13.49 -10.88
CA PHE A 49 -4.59 -12.17 -10.88
C PHE A 49 -3.63 -11.04 -11.31
N GLY A 50 -2.41 -11.39 -11.76
CA GLY A 50 -1.45 -10.48 -12.38
C GLY A 50 -1.06 -9.30 -11.50
N GLY A 51 -0.90 -9.50 -10.20
CA GLY A 51 -0.47 -8.44 -9.29
C GLY A 51 1.02 -8.17 -9.43
N GLY A 52 1.42 -7.07 -10.07
CA GLY A 52 2.80 -6.60 -10.06
C GLY A 52 3.31 -6.40 -8.63
N LYS A 53 4.63 -6.47 -8.44
CA LYS A 53 5.25 -6.15 -7.14
C LYS A 53 5.12 -4.65 -6.87
N PRO A 54 4.90 -4.20 -5.63
CA PRO A 54 4.97 -2.79 -5.30
C PRO A 54 6.36 -2.23 -5.66
N GLN A 55 6.38 -1.19 -6.47
CA GLN A 55 7.59 -0.43 -6.77
C GLN A 55 7.74 0.66 -5.71
N PRO A 56 8.87 0.71 -4.98
CA PRO A 56 9.12 1.77 -4.01
C PRO A 56 9.28 3.11 -4.73
N LEU A 57 8.66 4.14 -4.18
CA LEU A 57 8.79 5.54 -4.58
C LEU A 57 9.26 6.36 -3.39
N GLN A 58 9.97 7.45 -3.66
CA GLN A 58 10.42 8.39 -2.63
C GLN A 58 10.03 9.81 -3.06
N ILE A 59 8.72 10.04 -3.16
CA ILE A 59 8.19 11.33 -3.58
C ILE A 59 7.68 12.06 -2.35
N GLN A 60 8.14 13.28 -2.19
CA GLN A 60 7.61 14.23 -1.23
C GLN A 60 7.16 15.46 -1.99
N GLN A 61 5.88 15.78 -1.88
CA GLN A 61 5.29 16.99 -2.45
C GLN A 61 4.76 17.87 -1.35
N GLN A 62 5.26 19.07 -1.27
CA GLN A 62 4.73 20.12 -0.39
C GLN A 62 3.69 20.94 -1.17
N PHE A 63 2.54 21.17 -0.56
CA PHE A 63 1.52 22.09 -1.05
C PHE A 63 1.75 23.50 -0.52
N ALA A 64 1.27 24.51 -1.25
CA ALA A 64 1.43 25.91 -0.86
C ALA A 64 0.76 26.25 0.49
N ASN A 65 -0.26 25.49 0.89
CA ASN A 65 -0.94 25.65 2.17
C ASN A 65 -0.20 25.06 3.38
N GLY A 66 0.97 24.42 3.17
CA GLY A 66 1.78 23.81 4.23
C GLY A 66 1.53 22.32 4.45
N ALA A 67 0.59 21.69 3.75
CA ALA A 67 0.44 20.24 3.79
C ALA A 67 1.56 19.54 3.00
N ILE A 68 1.87 18.30 3.36
CA ILE A 68 2.91 17.50 2.71
C ILE A 68 2.34 16.13 2.37
N LEU A 69 2.46 15.74 1.11
CA LEU A 69 2.14 14.41 0.60
C LEU A 69 3.42 13.62 0.38
N TYR A 70 3.48 12.42 0.93
CA TYR A 70 4.51 11.41 0.66
C TYR A 70 3.87 10.28 -0.14
N ILE A 71 4.52 9.87 -1.24
CA ILE A 71 4.15 8.68 -2.02
C ILE A 71 5.29 7.71 -1.89
N THR A 72 5.03 6.56 -1.25
CA THR A 72 6.08 5.59 -0.88
C THR A 72 6.14 4.39 -1.79
N SER A 73 5.05 4.04 -2.46
CA SER A 73 5.05 2.97 -3.46
C SER A 73 3.90 3.10 -4.46
N ILE A 74 4.09 2.44 -5.61
CA ILE A 74 3.05 2.20 -6.60
C ILE A 74 3.01 0.70 -6.93
N GLN A 75 1.82 0.15 -7.09
CA GLN A 75 1.60 -1.22 -7.53
C GLN A 75 0.54 -1.23 -8.63
N ALA A 76 0.93 -1.65 -9.84
CA ALA A 76 0.00 -1.88 -10.93
C ALA A 76 -0.55 -3.31 -10.84
N LYS A 77 -1.86 -3.44 -10.75
CA LYS A 77 -2.60 -4.71 -10.77
C LYS A 77 -3.48 -4.77 -12.02
N PRO A 78 -4.03 -5.92 -12.42
CA PRO A 78 -4.78 -6.05 -13.67
C PRO A 78 -6.02 -5.17 -13.78
N THR A 79 -6.64 -4.85 -12.67
CA THR A 79 -7.91 -4.09 -12.63
C THR A 79 -7.81 -2.76 -11.89
N GLU A 80 -6.69 -2.53 -11.22
CA GLU A 80 -6.49 -1.36 -10.37
C GLU A 80 -5.02 -0.99 -10.25
N THR A 81 -4.76 0.23 -9.89
CA THR A 81 -3.43 0.71 -9.49
C THR A 81 -3.49 1.28 -8.10
N VAL A 82 -2.56 0.88 -7.25
CA VAL A 82 -2.53 1.27 -5.84
C VAL A 82 -1.32 2.14 -5.56
N LEU A 83 -1.54 3.31 -4.95
CA LEU A 83 -0.49 4.16 -4.38
C LEU A 83 -0.52 4.09 -2.86
N THR A 84 0.62 3.80 -2.23
CA THR A 84 0.76 3.96 -0.78
C THR A 84 1.19 5.38 -0.47
N VAL A 85 0.41 6.06 0.35
CA VAL A 85 0.59 7.48 0.62
C VAL A 85 0.54 7.79 2.12
N LYS A 86 1.17 8.92 2.49
CA LYS A 86 1.02 9.56 3.78
C LYS A 86 0.86 11.06 3.55
N VAL A 87 -0.14 11.65 4.16
CA VAL A 87 -0.39 13.10 4.11
C VAL A 87 -0.27 13.67 5.51
N VAL A 88 0.56 14.67 5.67
CA VAL A 88 0.69 15.45 6.90
C VAL A 88 0.06 16.81 6.63
N ASN A 89 -1.02 17.12 7.32
CA ASN A 89 -1.68 18.42 7.18
C ASN A 89 -1.05 19.45 8.12
N GLY A 90 -0.13 20.25 7.59
CA GLY A 90 0.45 21.41 8.28
C GLY A 90 -0.28 22.72 8.02
N ALA A 91 -1.41 22.70 7.29
CA ALA A 91 -2.23 23.87 7.06
C ALA A 91 -3.08 24.21 8.30
N GLU A 92 -3.44 25.49 8.44
CA GLU A 92 -4.32 25.99 9.51
C GLU A 92 -5.81 25.74 9.18
N ARG A 93 -6.12 24.64 8.55
CA ARG A 93 -7.47 24.21 8.15
C ARG A 93 -7.50 22.76 7.71
N ASP A 94 -8.70 22.20 7.64
CA ASP A 94 -8.90 20.92 6.98
C ASP A 94 -8.57 21.03 5.48
N ILE A 95 -8.00 19.96 4.93
CA ILE A 95 -7.75 19.85 3.48
C ILE A 95 -8.49 18.65 2.92
N ARG A 96 -8.81 18.69 1.62
CA ARG A 96 -9.38 17.56 0.87
C ARG A 96 -8.52 17.30 -0.35
N LEU A 97 -8.23 16.04 -0.61
CA LEU A 97 -7.46 15.62 -1.78
C LEU A 97 -8.32 15.08 -2.91
N ASP A 98 -9.64 15.03 -2.71
CA ASP A 98 -10.64 14.74 -3.74
C ASP A 98 -11.88 15.60 -3.46
N TRP A 99 -11.82 16.89 -3.77
CA TRP A 99 -12.85 17.87 -3.41
C TRP A 99 -14.21 17.60 -4.07
N SER A 100 -14.21 16.84 -5.16
CA SER A 100 -15.40 16.43 -5.91
C SER A 100 -15.10 15.15 -6.67
N ASP A 101 -16.12 14.37 -6.94
CA ASP A 101 -16.00 13.10 -7.67
C ASP A 101 -15.16 13.23 -8.95
N GLN A 102 -14.22 12.29 -9.11
CA GLN A 102 -13.37 12.17 -10.30
C GLN A 102 -12.41 13.36 -10.54
N LYS A 103 -12.11 14.14 -9.51
CA LYS A 103 -11.14 15.25 -9.61
C LYS A 103 -9.72 14.83 -9.24
N THR A 104 -9.58 13.65 -8.65
CA THR A 104 -8.28 13.03 -8.38
C THR A 104 -8.15 11.73 -9.18
N PHE A 105 -7.09 11.63 -9.98
CA PHE A 105 -6.88 10.52 -10.89
C PHE A 105 -5.41 10.37 -11.26
N LEU A 106 -5.04 9.18 -11.78
CA LEU A 106 -3.78 9.01 -12.49
C LEU A 106 -3.97 9.29 -13.97
N VAL A 107 -2.94 9.86 -14.61
CA VAL A 107 -2.86 10.00 -16.06
C VAL A 107 -1.70 9.17 -16.56
N ALA A 108 -1.95 8.31 -17.54
CA ALA A 108 -0.92 7.54 -18.22
C ALA A 108 -1.32 7.29 -19.67
N GLY A 109 -0.41 7.51 -20.62
CA GLY A 109 -0.70 7.31 -22.03
C GLY A 109 -1.89 8.12 -22.56
N GLY A 110 -2.21 9.27 -21.95
CA GLY A 110 -3.36 10.10 -22.31
C GLY A 110 -4.69 9.62 -21.74
N GLN A 111 -4.72 8.56 -20.98
CA GLN A 111 -5.91 8.03 -20.29
C GLN A 111 -5.95 8.46 -18.83
N LYS A 112 -7.16 8.63 -18.29
CA LYS A 112 -7.42 8.91 -16.88
C LYS A 112 -7.88 7.65 -16.15
N PHE A 113 -7.31 7.40 -14.99
CA PHE A 113 -7.64 6.30 -14.08
C PHE A 113 -8.15 6.94 -12.79
N PHE A 114 -9.45 6.89 -12.58
CA PHE A 114 -10.10 7.62 -11.51
C PHE A 114 -9.89 6.94 -10.16
N LEU A 115 -9.78 7.76 -9.12
CA LEU A 115 -9.73 7.33 -7.73
C LEU A 115 -11.03 6.62 -7.35
N SER A 116 -10.90 5.52 -6.62
CA SER A 116 -11.97 4.86 -5.87
C SER A 116 -11.77 5.17 -4.39
N PRO A 117 -12.37 6.23 -3.85
CA PRO A 117 -12.09 6.67 -2.50
C PRO A 117 -12.69 5.71 -1.46
N PRO A 118 -12.13 5.63 -0.24
CA PRO A 118 -12.70 4.84 0.84
C PRO A 118 -14.07 5.40 1.26
N LEU A 119 -15.00 4.50 1.59
CA LEU A 119 -16.38 4.88 1.90
C LEU A 119 -16.50 5.81 3.11
N GLU A 120 -15.59 5.67 4.07
CA GLU A 120 -15.56 6.46 5.30
C GLU A 120 -15.00 7.88 5.11
N ASN A 121 -14.25 8.10 4.02
CA ASN A 121 -13.58 9.38 3.74
C ASN A 121 -13.50 9.63 2.23
N LYS A 122 -14.64 9.86 1.62
CA LYS A 122 -14.76 10.01 0.16
C LYS A 122 -14.00 11.20 -0.40
N ASP A 123 -13.92 12.29 0.35
CA ASP A 123 -13.24 13.51 -0.06
C ASP A 123 -11.72 13.45 0.24
N LEU A 124 -11.21 12.34 0.81
CA LEU A 124 -9.86 12.23 1.35
C LEU A 124 -9.52 13.42 2.26
N LYS A 125 -10.45 13.71 3.17
CA LYS A 125 -10.32 14.80 4.12
C LYS A 125 -9.24 14.49 5.15
N VAL A 126 -8.33 15.45 5.37
CA VAL A 126 -7.31 15.41 6.42
C VAL A 126 -7.51 16.62 7.32
N THR A 127 -7.87 16.37 8.58
CA THR A 127 -8.13 17.43 9.56
C THR A 127 -6.86 18.24 9.83
N GLU A 128 -7.03 19.50 10.18
CA GLU A 128 -5.94 20.39 10.59
C GLU A 128 -5.01 19.75 11.63
N GLY A 129 -3.69 19.85 11.41
CA GLY A 129 -2.66 19.31 12.30
C GLY A 129 -2.59 17.78 12.35
N SER A 130 -3.41 17.06 11.57
CA SER A 130 -3.45 15.60 11.59
C SER A 130 -2.62 14.97 10.46
N THR A 131 -2.50 13.64 10.54
CA THR A 131 -1.85 12.82 9.51
C THR A 131 -2.81 11.75 9.04
N MET A 132 -2.95 11.59 7.74
CA MET A 132 -3.62 10.47 7.08
C MET A 132 -2.58 9.59 6.38
N GLN A 133 -2.70 8.28 6.50
CA GLN A 133 -1.90 7.35 5.69
C GLN A 133 -2.75 6.16 5.28
N GLY A 134 -2.43 5.60 4.12
CA GLY A 134 -3.16 4.47 3.57
C GLY A 134 -2.86 4.27 2.10
N GLU A 135 -3.79 3.61 1.43
CA GLU A 135 -3.71 3.30 0.03
C GLU A 135 -4.76 4.09 -0.75
N LEU A 136 -4.32 4.69 -1.86
CA LEU A 136 -5.20 5.27 -2.87
C LEU A 136 -5.34 4.27 -4.00
N VAL A 137 -6.57 3.84 -4.27
CA VAL A 137 -6.89 2.85 -5.30
C VAL A 137 -7.46 3.57 -6.52
N PHE A 138 -6.83 3.37 -7.66
CA PHE A 138 -7.27 3.91 -8.96
C PHE A 138 -7.76 2.79 -9.84
N LEU A 139 -8.94 2.96 -10.45
CA LEU A 139 -9.57 1.92 -11.26
C LEU A 139 -8.91 1.80 -12.63
N GLY A 140 -8.50 0.60 -12.99
CA GLY A 140 -7.85 0.26 -14.26
C GLY A 140 -6.36 -0.02 -14.14
N THR A 141 -5.83 -0.67 -15.16
CA THR A 141 -4.41 -1.03 -15.28
C THR A 141 -3.67 0.04 -16.05
N LEU A 142 -2.59 0.57 -15.48
CA LEU A 142 -1.73 1.50 -16.18
C LEU A 142 -1.06 0.83 -17.39
N PRO A 143 -0.88 1.56 -18.52
CA PRO A 143 -0.11 1.06 -19.65
C PRO A 143 1.36 0.87 -19.27
N GLU A 144 2.00 -0.14 -19.81
CA GLU A 144 3.42 -0.49 -19.52
C GLU A 144 4.41 0.59 -19.96
N THR A 145 3.99 1.50 -20.81
CA THR A 145 4.83 2.55 -21.37
C THR A 145 4.19 3.92 -21.20
N GLY A 146 5.02 4.91 -21.01
CA GLY A 146 4.60 6.31 -20.91
C GLY A 146 4.89 6.93 -19.56
N GLN A 147 4.66 8.23 -19.50
CA GLN A 147 4.75 8.98 -18.24
C GLN A 147 3.46 8.80 -17.46
N VAL A 148 3.61 8.58 -16.17
CA VAL A 148 2.48 8.51 -15.22
C VAL A 148 2.52 9.77 -14.36
N ALA A 149 1.37 10.39 -14.14
CA ALA A 149 1.24 11.49 -13.21
C ALA A 149 0.02 11.30 -12.30
N LEU A 150 0.16 11.65 -11.04
CA LEU A 150 -0.95 11.80 -10.11
C LEU A 150 -1.46 13.24 -10.21
N VAL A 151 -2.73 13.39 -10.56
CA VAL A 151 -3.44 14.68 -10.54
C VAL A 151 -4.33 14.68 -9.31
N ILE A 152 -4.18 15.69 -8.47
CA ILE A 152 -5.00 15.92 -7.29
C ILE A 152 -5.84 17.16 -7.53
N ASN A 153 -7.15 17.09 -7.29
CA ASN A 153 -8.10 18.19 -7.39
C ASN A 153 -8.01 18.95 -8.72
N ASP A 154 -8.20 18.23 -9.83
CA ASP A 154 -8.18 18.78 -11.20
C ASP A 154 -9.05 20.03 -11.32
N GLY A 155 -8.46 21.10 -11.84
CA GLY A 155 -9.10 22.42 -11.99
C GLY A 155 -8.96 23.35 -10.78
N MET A 156 -8.39 22.88 -9.67
CA MET A 156 -8.02 23.71 -8.52
C MET A 156 -6.57 24.19 -8.64
N SER A 157 -6.23 25.26 -7.93
CA SER A 157 -4.86 25.76 -7.84
C SER A 157 -4.23 25.39 -6.50
N ASP A 158 -2.90 25.22 -6.50
CA ASP A 158 -2.13 25.13 -5.27
C ASP A 158 -1.94 26.54 -4.69
N SER A 159 -2.67 26.84 -3.62
CA SER A 159 -2.69 28.14 -2.96
C SER A 159 -2.59 27.96 -1.46
N GLN A 160 -1.87 28.89 -0.81
CA GLN A 160 -1.74 28.89 0.66
C GLN A 160 -3.08 29.03 1.41
N TYR A 161 -4.12 29.52 0.72
CA TYR A 161 -5.46 29.67 1.29
C TYR A 161 -6.42 28.55 0.90
N SER A 162 -5.97 27.57 0.10
CA SER A 162 -6.84 26.50 -0.38
C SER A 162 -6.97 25.37 0.64
N GLY A 163 -8.21 24.95 0.92
CA GLY A 163 -8.51 23.69 1.55
C GLY A 163 -8.49 22.50 0.57
N ASP A 164 -8.46 22.79 -0.73
CA ASP A 164 -8.51 21.81 -1.81
C ASP A 164 -7.33 22.07 -2.77
N PRO A 165 -6.09 21.74 -2.35
CA PRO A 165 -4.91 22.04 -3.15
C PRO A 165 -4.90 21.21 -4.43
N GLY A 166 -4.74 21.88 -5.60
CA GLY A 166 -4.71 21.22 -6.91
C GLY A 166 -3.29 21.15 -7.46
N ILE A 167 -2.82 19.94 -7.82
CA ILE A 167 -1.46 19.75 -8.32
C ILE A 167 -1.36 18.52 -9.22
N SER A 168 -0.37 18.52 -10.12
CA SER A 168 0.03 17.35 -10.91
C SER A 168 1.44 16.93 -10.55
N ILE A 169 1.61 15.67 -10.13
CA ILE A 169 2.86 15.11 -9.62
C ILE A 169 3.32 14.00 -10.57
N PRO A 170 4.45 14.15 -11.28
CA PRO A 170 5.00 13.09 -12.09
C PRO A 170 5.49 11.93 -11.23
N LEU A 171 5.13 10.71 -11.62
CA LEU A 171 5.55 9.49 -10.94
C LEU A 171 6.64 8.80 -11.77
N PRO A 172 7.83 8.53 -11.20
CA PRO A 172 8.92 7.84 -11.90
C PRO A 172 8.68 6.33 -11.93
N VAL A 173 7.64 5.91 -12.67
CA VAL A 173 7.28 4.51 -12.81
C VAL A 173 8.12 3.88 -13.90
N THR A 174 8.76 2.75 -13.60
CA THR A 174 9.55 1.97 -14.55
C THR A 174 8.78 0.73 -15.01
N SER A 175 9.17 0.14 -16.12
CA SER A 175 8.60 -1.12 -16.61
C SER A 175 8.64 -2.26 -15.59
N ALA A 176 9.51 -2.18 -14.59
CA ALA A 176 9.57 -3.14 -13.48
C ALA A 176 8.30 -3.17 -12.62
N ALA A 177 7.49 -2.10 -12.61
CA ALA A 177 6.21 -2.09 -11.90
C ALA A 177 5.19 -3.08 -12.50
N TRP A 178 5.38 -3.49 -13.75
CA TRP A 178 4.52 -4.41 -14.49
C TRP A 178 5.17 -5.77 -14.72
N SER A 179 6.51 -5.88 -14.66
CA SER A 179 7.19 -7.14 -14.90
C SER A 179 7.00 -8.10 -13.74
N ASP A 180 6.27 -9.15 -14.03
CA ASP A 180 6.43 -10.43 -13.35
C ASP A 180 7.86 -10.90 -13.65
N ASP A 181 8.76 -10.91 -12.65
CA ASP A 181 10.16 -11.31 -12.80
C ASP A 181 10.32 -12.83 -13.04
N GLY A 182 9.45 -13.39 -13.89
CA GLY A 182 9.42 -14.78 -14.27
C GLY A 182 9.93 -15.08 -15.68
N SER A 183 10.34 -14.08 -16.46
CA SER A 183 10.78 -14.29 -17.86
C SER A 183 12.27 -14.02 -18.08
N LYS A 184 13.14 -14.59 -17.28
CA LYS A 184 14.47 -14.96 -17.79
C LYS A 184 14.31 -16.25 -18.58
N LYS A 185 13.79 -16.16 -19.78
CA LYS A 185 13.95 -17.20 -20.78
C LYS A 185 15.40 -17.33 -21.12
N ASN A 186 15.96 -18.49 -20.77
CA ASN A 186 17.12 -19.08 -21.39
C ASN A 186 17.12 -18.82 -22.90
N SER A 187 17.95 -17.92 -23.37
CA SER A 187 18.41 -17.86 -24.74
C SER A 187 19.89 -18.24 -24.70
N ALA A 188 20.14 -19.54 -24.60
CA ALA A 188 21.41 -20.17 -24.86
C ALA A 188 21.12 -21.37 -25.75
N ALA A 189 21.36 -21.20 -27.03
CA ALA A 189 21.63 -22.23 -28.00
C ALA A 189 22.53 -21.63 -29.09
#